data_7856308cdee740b67c75a2cd4c3d1c22
#
_entry.id   7856308cdee740b67c75a2cd4c3d1c22
#
_cell.length_a   1.000
_cell.length_b   1.000
_cell.length_c   1.000
_cell.angle_alpha   90.00
_cell.angle_beta   90.00
_cell.angle_gamma   90.00
#
_symmetry.space_group_name_H-M   'P 1'
#
loop_
_entity.id
_entity.type
_entity.pdbx_description
1 polymer ?
#
loop_
_entity_poly.entity_id
_entity_poly.type
_entity_poly.pdbx_seq_one_letter_code
_entity_poly.pdbx_strand_id
1 'polypeptide(L)'
;GDGTVTINEVLSNDLAYDHPTAYALNNIYPNPFNQITTIEFSVPDNNNEKVRLRVFDIAGRMVRDLTNRPYTSGIYKIEWDASHLSSGIYFLEFRVGSLRDIRKINLLK
;
A
#
# COMPACT_ATOMS: atom_id res chain seq x y z
N GLY A 1 -20.93 -0.09 -32.62
CA GLY A 1 -20.85 0.03 -32.19
C GLY A 1 -20.60 -0.12 -31.77
N ASP A 2 -20.97 0.01 -32.19
CA ASP A 2 -20.77 0.01 -31.74
C ASP A 2 -20.34 -0.30 -31.08
N GLY A 3 -20.39 -0.29 -31.24
CA GLY A 3 -20.29 -0.39 -30.51
C GLY A 3 -19.81 -0.71 -29.89
N THR A 4 -19.96 -0.67 -30.22
CA THR A 4 -19.50 -0.86 -29.60
C THR A 4 -18.96 -0.94 -28.73
N VAL A 5 -19.23 -0.76 -28.86
CA VAL A 5 -18.79 -0.74 -28.03
C VAL A 5 -18.47 -0.94 -27.17
N THR A 6 -18.80 -0.91 -27.22
CA THR A 6 -18.51 -1.17 -26.44
C THR A 6 -17.94 -1.70 -25.86
N ILE A 7 -17.94 -1.93 -26.12
CA ILE A 7 -17.42 -2.51 -25.55
C ILE A 7 -16.58 -2.53 -25.15
N ASN A 8 -16.57 -2.31 -25.50
CA ASN A 8 -15.72 -2.39 -24.92
C ASN A 8 -15.30 -1.98 -24.09
N GLU A 9 -15.54 -1.70 -24.20
CA GLU A 9 -15.25 -1.06 -23.17
C GLU A 9 -15.15 -1.67 -21.87
N VAL A 10 -15.77 -2.30 -21.63
CA VAL A 10 -15.94 -3.02 -20.42
C VAL A 10 -14.82 -3.98 -20.14
N LEU A 11 -14.43 -4.64 -21.14
CA LEU A 11 -13.36 -5.61 -21.03
C LEU A 11 -12.06 -4.98 -20.58
N SER A 12 -11.85 -3.78 -20.99
CA SER A 12 -10.64 -3.07 -20.62
C SER A 12 -10.56 -2.82 -19.13
N ASN A 13 -11.68 -2.61 -18.50
CA ASN A 13 -11.71 -2.34 -17.07
C ASN A 13 -11.24 -3.53 -16.27
N ASP A 14 -11.65 -4.70 -16.66
CA ASP A 14 -11.22 -5.90 -15.97
C ASP A 14 -9.72 -6.08 -16.04
N LEU A 15 -9.18 -5.82 -17.20
CA LEU A 15 -7.74 -5.93 -17.38
C LEU A 15 -7.00 -4.90 -16.54
N ALA A 16 -7.58 -3.73 -16.40
CA ALA A 16 -6.95 -2.68 -15.63
C ALA A 16 -6.83 -3.05 -14.15
N TYR A 17 -7.77 -3.81 -13.62
CA TYR A 17 -7.68 -4.25 -12.23
C TYR A 17 -6.54 -5.20 -12.00
N ASP A 18 -6.28 -6.06 -12.98
CA ASP A 18 -5.28 -7.09 -12.82
C ASP A 18 -3.88 -6.58 -13.06
N HIS A 19 -3.76 -5.42 -13.70
CA HIS A 19 -2.48 -4.92 -14.15
C HIS A 19 -2.28 -3.47 -13.74
N PRO A 20 -1.88 -3.23 -12.48
CA PRO A 20 -1.56 -1.87 -12.07
C PRO A 20 -0.51 -1.26 -12.98
N THR A 21 -0.62 0.04 -13.24
CA THR A 21 0.28 0.74 -14.12
C THR A 21 1.41 1.45 -13.40
N ALA A 22 1.34 1.49 -12.07
CA ALA A 22 2.35 2.17 -11.28
C ALA A 22 2.41 1.58 -9.88
N TYR A 23 3.54 1.77 -9.23
CA TYR A 23 3.62 1.55 -7.79
C TYR A 23 2.76 2.60 -7.09
N ALA A 24 1.95 2.17 -6.14
CA ALA A 24 1.10 3.09 -5.40
C ALA A 24 0.73 2.52 -4.05
N LEU A 25 0.69 3.39 -3.05
CA LEU A 25 0.10 3.08 -1.77
C LEU A 25 -1.38 3.42 -1.88
N ASN A 26 -2.24 2.40 -1.85
CA ASN A 26 -3.66 2.58 -2.13
C ASN A 26 -4.46 2.95 -0.90
N ASN A 27 -4.45 2.07 0.09
CA ASN A 27 -5.30 2.24 1.26
C ASN A 27 -4.63 1.75 2.52
N ILE A 28 -5.01 2.36 3.64
CA ILE A 28 -4.68 1.88 4.97
C ILE A 28 -5.99 1.85 5.74
N TYR A 29 -6.42 0.66 6.14
CA TYR A 29 -7.73 0.54 6.78
C TYR A 29 -7.76 -0.58 7.81
N PRO A 30 -8.42 -0.33 8.93
CA PRO A 30 -8.99 0.94 9.37
C PRO A 30 -7.90 1.94 9.77
N ASN A 31 -8.26 3.22 9.73
CA ASN A 31 -7.42 4.30 10.22
C ASN A 31 -8.34 5.43 10.69
N PRO A 32 -8.51 5.66 11.97
CA PRO A 32 -7.75 5.07 13.09
C PRO A 32 -7.99 3.58 13.26
N PHE A 33 -7.06 2.90 13.92
CA PHE A 33 -7.18 1.47 14.14
C PHE A 33 -6.90 1.14 15.61
N ASN A 34 -7.42 -0.02 16.03
CA ASN A 34 -7.27 -0.41 17.43
C ASN A 34 -5.99 -1.21 17.65
N GLN A 35 -5.80 -2.26 16.90
CA GLN A 35 -4.65 -3.14 17.09
C GLN A 35 -4.03 -3.53 15.78
N ILE A 36 -4.85 -3.82 14.78
CA ILE A 36 -4.39 -4.28 13.47
C ILE A 36 -4.95 -3.39 12.38
N THR A 37 -4.12 -3.02 11.45
CA THR A 37 -4.54 -2.31 10.24
C THR A 37 -3.98 -3.01 9.01
N THR A 38 -4.63 -2.84 7.88
CA THR A 38 -4.23 -3.43 6.61
C THR A 38 -3.70 -2.34 5.69
N ILE A 39 -2.58 -2.63 5.06
CA ILE A 39 -1.94 -1.71 4.12
C ILE A 39 -2.01 -2.34 2.74
N GLU A 40 -2.62 -1.64 1.80
CA GLU A 40 -2.78 -2.14 0.44
C GLU A 40 -1.92 -1.32 -0.51
N PHE A 41 -1.16 -2.00 -1.36
CA PHE A 41 -0.34 -1.33 -2.35
C PHE A 41 -0.37 -2.08 -3.68
N SER A 42 -0.02 -1.35 -4.73
CA SER A 42 -0.01 -1.87 -6.11
C SER A 42 1.41 -1.93 -6.64
N VAL A 43 1.67 -2.96 -7.43
CA VAL A 43 2.96 -3.18 -8.09
C VAL A 43 2.71 -3.37 -9.59
N PRO A 44 3.34 -2.58 -10.45
CA PRO A 44 3.14 -2.71 -11.90
C PRO A 44 3.93 -3.86 -12.49
N ASP A 45 3.68 -4.14 -13.77
CA ASP A 45 4.41 -5.15 -14.52
C ASP A 45 5.86 -4.73 -14.77
N ASN A 46 6.70 -5.73 -14.91
CA ASN A 46 8.08 -5.58 -15.42
C ASN A 46 8.93 -4.67 -14.55
N ASN A 47 8.82 -4.82 -13.25
CA ASN A 47 9.63 -4.07 -12.34
C ASN A 47 10.32 -4.98 -11.35
N ASN A 48 11.56 -4.62 -11.03
CA ASN A 48 12.37 -5.37 -10.07
C ASN A 48 12.76 -4.53 -8.86
N GLU A 49 12.14 -3.39 -8.69
CA GLU A 49 12.48 -2.54 -7.56
C GLU A 49 11.90 -3.08 -6.29
N LYS A 50 12.63 -2.86 -5.22
CA LYS A 50 12.16 -3.29 -3.89
C LYS A 50 11.05 -2.36 -3.41
N VAL A 51 10.01 -2.96 -2.87
CA VAL A 51 8.97 -2.23 -2.14
C VAL A 51 9.35 -2.23 -0.69
N ARG A 52 9.41 -1.05 -0.10
CA ARG A 52 9.72 -0.88 1.31
C ARG A 52 8.53 -0.25 2.02
N LEU A 53 8.10 -0.89 3.10
CA LEU A 53 7.08 -0.34 3.99
C LEU A 53 7.67 -0.29 5.38
N ARG A 54 7.77 0.91 5.93
CA ARG A 54 8.34 1.12 7.25
C ARG A 54 7.44 2.02 8.06
N VAL A 55 7.37 1.77 9.36
CA VAL A 55 6.57 2.56 10.27
C VAL A 55 7.49 3.30 11.23
N PHE A 56 7.23 4.58 11.43
CA PHE A 56 8.01 5.45 12.31
C PHE A 56 7.10 6.07 13.36
N ASP A 57 7.65 6.34 14.53
CA ASP A 57 6.95 7.09 15.56
C ASP A 57 7.12 8.60 15.32
N ILE A 58 6.53 9.42 16.20
CA ILE A 58 6.58 10.87 16.04
C ILE A 58 7.98 11.45 16.23
N ALA A 59 8.88 10.71 16.84
CA ALA A 59 10.28 11.13 16.99
C ALA A 59 11.11 10.76 15.76
N GLY A 60 10.50 10.10 14.78
CA GLY A 60 11.21 9.69 13.56
C GLY A 60 11.95 8.37 13.70
N ARG A 61 11.73 7.63 14.79
CA ARG A 61 12.37 6.34 14.97
C ARG A 61 11.57 5.26 14.28
N MET A 62 12.27 4.36 13.60
CA MET A 62 11.61 3.22 12.96
C MET A 62 11.16 2.23 14.03
N VAL A 63 9.86 1.96 14.06
CA VAL A 63 9.30 1.00 15.01
C VAL A 63 9.00 -0.33 14.36
N ARG A 64 8.90 -0.37 13.03
CA ARG A 64 8.64 -1.62 12.32
C ARG A 64 9.08 -1.51 10.87
N ASP A 65 9.71 -2.58 10.40
CA ASP A 65 10.02 -2.77 8.98
C ASP A 65 9.09 -3.87 8.49
N LEU A 66 8.07 -3.50 7.72
CA LEU A 66 7.03 -4.44 7.31
C LEU A 66 7.43 -5.27 6.11
N THR A 67 8.09 -4.65 5.14
CA THR A 67 8.58 -5.38 3.96
C THR A 67 9.70 -4.59 3.28
N ASN A 68 10.60 -5.31 2.64
CA ASN A 68 11.71 -4.73 1.90
C ASN A 68 12.18 -5.77 0.88
N ARG A 69 11.42 -5.91 -0.20
CA ARG A 69 11.75 -6.89 -1.24
C ARG A 69 11.02 -6.56 -2.53
N PRO A 70 11.44 -7.13 -3.66
CA PRO A 70 10.67 -6.99 -4.89
C PRO A 70 9.41 -7.83 -4.84
N TYR A 71 8.40 -7.41 -5.59
CA TYR A 71 7.13 -8.09 -5.74
C TYR A 71 6.79 -8.22 -7.21
N THR A 72 6.11 -9.29 -7.56
CA THR A 72 5.57 -9.41 -8.91
C THR A 72 4.35 -8.50 -9.05
N SER A 73 3.94 -8.24 -10.28
CA SER A 73 2.78 -7.41 -10.56
C SER A 73 1.55 -7.86 -9.78
N GLY A 74 0.81 -6.92 -9.25
CA GLY A 74 -0.42 -7.22 -8.54
C GLY A 74 -0.75 -6.22 -7.45
N ILE A 75 -1.79 -6.55 -6.69
CA ILE A 75 -2.24 -5.77 -5.55
C ILE A 75 -2.02 -6.60 -4.30
N TYR A 76 -1.37 -6.01 -3.31
CA TYR A 76 -0.96 -6.71 -2.10
C TYR A 76 -1.54 -6.06 -0.87
N LYS A 77 -1.80 -6.88 0.14
CA LYS A 77 -2.29 -6.42 1.43
C LYS A 77 -1.39 -6.98 2.51
N ILE A 78 -0.90 -6.10 3.36
CA ILE A 78 -0.06 -6.47 4.49
C ILE A 78 -0.74 -6.01 5.76
N GLU A 79 -0.88 -6.92 6.71
CA GLU A 79 -1.41 -6.57 8.03
C GLU A 79 -0.28 -6.12 8.93
N TRP A 80 -0.53 -5.07 9.68
CA TRP A 80 0.38 -4.62 10.71
C TRP A 80 -0.31 -4.71 12.06
N ASP A 81 0.27 -5.51 12.95
CA ASP A 81 -0.20 -5.69 14.31
C ASP A 81 0.64 -4.79 15.21
N ALA A 82 0.00 -3.76 15.74
CA ALA A 82 0.64 -2.77 16.59
C ALA A 82 0.32 -2.98 18.08
N SER A 83 -0.01 -4.22 18.45
CA SER A 83 -0.43 -4.50 19.83
C SER A 83 0.63 -4.16 20.88
N HIS A 84 1.89 -4.11 20.48
CA HIS A 84 3.01 -3.83 21.38
C HIS A 84 3.28 -2.34 21.55
N LEU A 85 2.61 -1.50 20.77
CA LEU A 85 2.90 -0.08 20.74
C LEU A 85 1.86 0.70 21.54
N SER A 86 2.26 1.88 21.96
CA SER A 86 1.35 2.80 22.66
C SER A 86 0.42 3.47 21.69
N SER A 87 -0.76 3.84 22.16
CA SER A 87 -1.69 4.66 21.38
C SER A 87 -0.99 5.94 20.96
N GLY A 88 -1.26 6.39 19.75
CA GLY A 88 -0.66 7.60 19.26
C GLY A 88 -0.58 7.63 17.75
N ILE A 89 0.19 8.58 17.26
CA ILE A 89 0.36 8.82 15.84
C ILE A 89 1.64 8.15 15.36
N TYR A 90 1.52 7.49 14.22
CA TYR A 90 2.64 6.86 13.54
C TYR A 90 2.62 7.27 12.08
N PHE A 91 3.77 7.12 11.41
CA PHE A 91 3.89 7.45 10.01
C PHE A 91 4.31 6.20 9.24
N LEU A 92 3.53 5.88 8.23
CA LEU A 92 3.86 4.78 7.32
C LEU A 92 4.54 5.36 6.10
N GLU A 93 5.72 4.84 5.79
CA GLU A 93 6.45 5.21 4.59
C GLU A 93 6.38 4.08 3.58
N PHE A 94 5.89 4.38 2.40
CA PHE A 94 5.94 3.49 1.24
C PHE A 94 7.00 4.03 0.30
N ARG A 95 7.99 3.22 0.02
CA ARG A 95 9.11 3.67 -0.79
C ARG A 95 9.48 2.64 -1.84
N VAL A 96 9.62 3.10 -3.10
CA VAL A 96 10.08 2.28 -4.22
C VAL A 96 10.96 3.16 -5.07
N GLY A 97 12.27 2.89 -5.08
CA GLY A 97 13.21 3.75 -5.79
C GLY A 97 13.11 5.19 -5.31
N SER A 98 12.81 6.09 -6.22
CA SER A 98 12.67 7.51 -5.89
C SER A 98 11.25 7.87 -5.44
N LEU A 99 10.30 6.97 -5.60
CA LEU A 99 8.93 7.20 -5.14
C LEU A 99 8.88 7.07 -3.62
N ARG A 100 8.21 8.02 -2.98
CA ARG A 100 8.07 8.01 -1.53
C ARG A 100 6.72 8.61 -1.17
N ASP A 101 5.93 7.85 -0.41
CA ASP A 101 4.61 8.28 0.05
C ASP A 101 4.55 8.04 1.55
N ILE A 102 4.20 9.07 2.31
CA ILE A 102 4.12 8.98 3.76
C ILE A 102 2.69 9.27 4.18
N ARG A 103 2.13 8.38 4.99
CA ARG A 103 0.78 8.51 5.51
C ARG A 103 0.78 8.49 7.02
N LYS A 104 0.00 9.40 7.60
CA LYS A 104 -0.21 9.42 9.03
C LYS A 104 -1.26 8.39 9.41
N ILE A 105 -1.01 7.62 10.45
CA ILE A 105 -1.96 6.63 10.95
C ILE A 105 -2.09 6.78 12.47
N ASN A 106 -3.30 6.52 12.97
CA ASN A 106 -3.64 6.68 14.39
C ASN A 106 -3.93 5.34 15.02
N LEU A 107 -3.17 5.01 16.04
CA LEU A 107 -3.42 3.83 16.88
C LEU A 107 -4.20 4.26 18.11
N LEU A 108 -5.40 3.73 18.26
CA LEU A 108 -6.29 4.04 19.38
C LEU A 108 -6.56 2.76 20.15
N LYS A 109 -5.93 2.62 21.27
CA LYS A 109 -6.16 1.46 22.12
C LYS A 109 -7.20 1.72 23.18
#